data_d7b6064a51874c42fc27885c7e9548fb
#
_entry.id   d7b6064a51874c42fc27885c7e9548fb
#
_cell.length_a   1.000
_cell.length_b   1.000
_cell.length_c   1.000
_cell.angle_alpha   90.00
_cell.angle_beta   90.00
_cell.angle_gamma   90.00
#
_symmetry.space_group_name_H-M   'P 1'
#
loop_
_entity.id
_entity.type
_entity.pdbx_description
1 polymer ?
#
loop_
_entity_poly.entity_id
_entity_poly.type
_entity_poly.pdbx_seq_one_letter_code
_entity_poly.pdbx_strand_id
1 'polypeptide(L)'
;NGITKHNMDDLAYLHFNHTNIKYKELVGSGKKEITFDFVEISKALDYAAEDALITLKLYNFLNSRIKNEKGNFVYNEIDLPLINVLSSIEKNGIKVDTKYLNQLSEEFQKDSLLLEKRIYKFAGKNFNIGSPKQLGEILFVDLSIKGGKKTKSGTFSTDSSTLSSLSDQGYEIASLILDWRELTKLKSTYTDALQNQATKNNSRVHTSYGVANTLTGRLSSNDPNLQNIPIRTSNGRKIRKAFICEQNKILMSFDYSQIELRLAAEISEDTNFINAFKNNEDIHSATASQIFNIKTEKLDA
;
A
#
# COMPACT_ATOMS: atom_id res chain seq x y z
N ASN A 1 10.72 13.57 12.49
CA ASN A 1 11.39 13.77 11.21
C ASN A 1 10.95 12.78 10.09
N GLY A 2 10.12 11.77 10.36
CA GLY A 2 9.61 10.83 9.34
C GLY A 2 10.64 10.03 8.53
N ILE A 3 11.92 10.10 8.91
CA ILE A 3 13.05 9.52 8.17
C ILE A 3 13.62 8.31 8.90
N THR A 4 13.28 8.12 10.17
CA THR A 4 13.82 7.04 11.01
C THR A 4 12.80 5.91 11.12
N LYS A 5 13.30 4.69 11.12
CA LYS A 5 12.50 3.51 11.50
C LYS A 5 12.13 3.63 12.98
N HIS A 6 10.96 3.10 13.33
CA HIS A 6 10.42 3.22 14.69
C HIS A 6 10.53 1.91 15.49
N ASN A 7 11.36 0.97 15.03
CA ASN A 7 11.64 -0.23 15.81
C ASN A 7 12.59 0.08 16.97
N MET A 8 12.59 -0.78 17.97
CA MET A 8 13.37 -0.62 19.18
C MET A 8 14.87 -0.47 18.91
N ASP A 9 15.42 -1.27 17.99
CA ASP A 9 16.83 -1.26 17.65
C ASP A 9 17.29 0.09 17.09
N ASP A 10 16.56 0.60 16.08
CA ASP A 10 16.91 1.89 15.46
C ASP A 10 16.73 3.05 16.44
N LEU A 11 15.73 3.00 17.33
CA LEU A 11 15.51 4.01 18.35
C LEU A 11 16.58 3.94 19.47
N ALA A 12 16.97 2.74 19.91
CA ALA A 12 18.04 2.56 20.89
C ALA A 12 19.38 3.09 20.35
N TYR A 13 19.70 2.79 19.12
CA TYR A 13 20.90 3.31 18.46
C TYR A 13 20.84 4.84 18.32
N LEU A 14 19.72 5.37 17.84
CA LEU A 14 19.54 6.81 17.61
C LEU A 14 19.66 7.64 18.90
N HIS A 15 19.04 7.17 19.99
CA HIS A 15 18.92 7.97 21.21
C HIS A 15 19.95 7.65 22.28
N PHE A 16 20.48 6.43 22.30
CA PHE A 16 21.39 5.96 23.33
C PHE A 16 22.73 5.48 22.79
N ASN A 17 22.92 5.49 21.46
CA ASN A 17 24.08 4.89 20.78
C ASN A 17 24.29 3.42 21.22
N HIS A 18 23.17 2.70 21.47
CA HIS A 18 23.16 1.34 21.94
C HIS A 18 22.78 0.39 20.79
N THR A 19 23.57 -0.68 20.63
CA THR A 19 23.29 -1.72 19.65
C THR A 19 22.75 -2.94 20.38
N ASN A 20 21.48 -3.26 20.16
CA ASN A 20 20.82 -4.39 20.80
C ASN A 20 21.31 -5.73 20.25
N ILE A 21 21.23 -6.77 21.08
CA ILE A 21 21.41 -8.16 20.67
C ILE A 21 20.36 -8.49 19.60
N LYS A 22 20.79 -9.03 18.46
CA LYS A 22 19.85 -9.33 17.36
C LYS A 22 19.22 -10.70 17.56
N TYR A 23 17.93 -10.79 17.34
CA TYR A 23 17.19 -12.07 17.37
C TYR A 23 17.88 -13.16 16.53
N LYS A 24 18.38 -12.79 15.35
CA LYS A 24 19.12 -13.72 14.46
C LYS A 24 20.45 -14.21 15.02
N GLU A 25 21.05 -13.52 15.97
CA GLU A 25 22.27 -13.99 16.64
C GLU A 25 21.97 -15.15 17.58
N LEU A 26 20.73 -15.22 18.13
CA LEU A 26 20.30 -16.30 18.97
C LEU A 26 19.80 -17.51 18.16
N VAL A 27 18.92 -17.27 17.19
CA VAL A 27 18.24 -18.35 16.45
C VAL A 27 18.99 -18.77 15.19
N GLY A 28 19.98 -18.00 14.74
CA GLY A 28 20.68 -18.25 13.48
C GLY A 28 19.90 -17.79 12.25
N SER A 29 20.27 -18.30 11.08
CA SER A 29 19.61 -17.96 9.82
C SER A 29 19.69 -19.09 8.80
N GLY A 30 18.72 -19.13 7.87
CA GLY A 30 18.66 -20.09 6.77
C GLY A 30 18.47 -21.54 7.25
N LYS A 31 19.22 -22.50 6.68
CA LYS A 31 19.03 -23.92 6.99
C LYS A 31 19.43 -24.34 8.44
N LYS A 32 20.11 -23.47 9.17
CA LYS A 32 20.54 -23.70 10.55
C LYS A 32 19.70 -22.90 11.55
N GLU A 33 18.65 -22.25 11.10
CA GLU A 33 17.74 -21.48 11.96
C GLU A 33 16.96 -22.44 12.87
N ILE A 34 16.97 -22.13 14.17
CA ILE A 34 16.21 -22.84 15.20
C ILE A 34 15.07 -21.94 15.67
N THR A 35 14.02 -22.51 16.27
CA THR A 35 12.99 -21.72 16.95
C THR A 35 13.49 -21.27 18.32
N PHE A 36 12.95 -20.18 18.85
CA PHE A 36 13.43 -19.52 20.07
C PHE A 36 13.39 -20.43 21.31
N ASP A 37 12.47 -21.38 21.36
CA ASP A 37 12.34 -22.40 22.41
C ASP A 37 13.53 -23.35 22.48
N PHE A 38 14.35 -23.45 21.45
CA PHE A 38 15.61 -24.19 21.44
C PHE A 38 16.85 -23.34 21.77
N VAL A 39 16.67 -22.04 22.01
CA VAL A 39 17.78 -21.18 22.41
C VAL A 39 18.19 -21.50 23.86
N GLU A 40 19.50 -21.54 24.11
CA GLU A 40 20.04 -21.73 25.46
C GLU A 40 19.54 -20.62 26.40
N ILE A 41 19.05 -21.03 27.59
CA ILE A 41 18.38 -20.15 28.55
C ILE A 41 19.28 -18.95 28.94
N SER A 42 20.59 -19.15 29.10
CA SER A 42 21.54 -18.09 29.43
C SER A 42 21.57 -16.97 28.36
N LYS A 43 21.56 -17.34 27.08
CA LYS A 43 21.52 -16.39 25.96
C LYS A 43 20.15 -15.73 25.79
N ALA A 44 19.09 -16.50 25.98
CA ALA A 44 17.73 -16.01 25.94
C ALA A 44 17.47 -14.99 27.07
N LEU A 45 18.07 -15.21 28.26
CA LEU A 45 17.96 -14.31 29.42
C LEU A 45 18.55 -12.93 29.10
N ASP A 46 19.77 -12.89 28.57
CA ASP A 46 20.44 -11.62 28.25
C ASP A 46 19.65 -10.82 27.22
N TYR A 47 19.18 -11.48 26.16
CA TYR A 47 18.33 -10.87 25.13
C TYR A 47 17.03 -10.30 25.70
N ALA A 48 16.29 -11.12 26.46
CA ALA A 48 15.00 -10.71 27.01
C ALA A 48 15.13 -9.60 28.07
N ALA A 49 16.19 -9.64 28.90
CA ALA A 49 16.48 -8.60 29.87
C ALA A 49 16.87 -7.27 29.20
N GLU A 50 17.66 -7.32 28.13
CA GLU A 50 18.01 -6.14 27.34
C GLU A 50 16.77 -5.52 26.68
N ASP A 51 15.91 -6.32 26.04
CA ASP A 51 14.67 -5.85 25.43
C ASP A 51 13.77 -5.11 26.42
N ALA A 52 13.60 -5.67 27.62
CA ALA A 52 12.82 -5.02 28.68
C ALA A 52 13.47 -3.70 29.16
N LEU A 53 14.78 -3.70 29.37
CA LEU A 53 15.52 -2.52 29.85
C LEU A 53 15.50 -1.39 28.82
N ILE A 54 15.76 -1.71 27.56
CA ILE A 54 15.78 -0.72 26.47
C ILE A 54 14.38 -0.15 26.24
N THR A 55 13.35 -0.99 26.28
CA THR A 55 11.96 -0.54 26.19
C THR A 55 11.61 0.48 27.27
N LEU A 56 12.00 0.20 28.53
CA LEU A 56 11.77 1.12 29.66
C LEU A 56 12.54 2.43 29.49
N LYS A 57 13.81 2.37 29.06
CA LYS A 57 14.62 3.56 28.81
C LYS A 57 14.01 4.42 27.69
N LEU A 58 13.59 3.81 26.59
CA LEU A 58 12.93 4.49 25.49
C LEU A 58 11.61 5.14 25.92
N TYR A 59 10.79 4.41 26.69
CA TYR A 59 9.56 4.97 27.24
C TYR A 59 9.80 6.23 28.05
N ASN A 60 10.72 6.19 29.01
CA ASN A 60 11.02 7.35 29.87
C ASN A 60 11.55 8.55 29.06
N PHE A 61 12.43 8.29 28.12
CA PHE A 61 13.00 9.33 27.25
C PHE A 61 11.96 9.94 26.31
N LEU A 62 11.22 9.12 25.58
CA LEU A 62 10.25 9.58 24.58
C LEU A 62 9.01 10.22 25.24
N ASN A 63 8.55 9.73 26.38
CA ASN A 63 7.42 10.30 27.09
C ASN A 63 7.68 11.75 27.53
N SER A 64 8.90 12.04 27.98
CA SER A 64 9.27 13.42 28.31
C SER A 64 9.31 14.33 27.06
N ARG A 65 9.78 13.82 25.94
CA ARG A 65 9.80 14.55 24.66
C ARG A 65 8.39 14.83 24.12
N ILE A 66 7.50 13.85 24.14
CA ILE A 66 6.10 14.00 23.70
C ILE A 66 5.42 15.14 24.48
N LYS A 67 5.66 15.23 25.78
CA LYS A 67 5.11 16.30 26.61
C LYS A 67 5.68 17.68 26.26
N ASN A 68 6.97 17.76 26.05
CA ASN A 68 7.67 19.01 25.77
C ASN A 68 7.44 19.51 24.33
N GLU A 69 7.28 18.60 23.36
CA GLU A 69 7.12 18.92 21.94
C GLU A 69 5.65 19.08 21.50
N LYS A 70 4.73 19.31 22.44
CA LYS A 70 3.27 19.48 22.21
C LYS A 70 2.56 18.26 21.55
N GLY A 71 3.21 17.09 21.52
CA GLY A 71 2.62 15.85 21.03
C GLY A 71 1.64 15.19 22.00
N ASN A 72 1.54 15.72 23.22
CA ASN A 72 0.78 15.13 24.31
C ASN A 72 -0.72 14.97 24.00
N PHE A 73 -1.32 15.98 23.35
CA PHE A 73 -2.72 15.92 22.94
C PHE A 73 -2.95 14.79 21.93
N VAL A 74 -2.16 14.74 20.86
CA VAL A 74 -2.31 13.70 19.83
C VAL A 74 -2.11 12.32 20.44
N TYR A 75 -1.09 12.15 21.26
CA TYR A 75 -0.79 10.86 21.88
C TYR A 75 -1.89 10.37 22.83
N ASN A 76 -2.34 11.23 23.76
CA ASN A 76 -3.29 10.80 24.80
C ASN A 76 -4.75 10.84 24.35
N GLU A 77 -5.14 11.86 23.55
CA GLU A 77 -6.54 12.09 23.20
C GLU A 77 -6.93 11.45 21.85
N ILE A 78 -5.94 11.09 21.02
CA ILE A 78 -6.19 10.48 19.72
C ILE A 78 -5.60 9.08 19.65
N ASP A 79 -4.26 8.94 19.74
CA ASP A 79 -3.59 7.66 19.43
C ASP A 79 -3.88 6.56 20.46
N LEU A 80 -3.83 6.87 21.75
CA LEU A 80 -4.13 5.88 22.79
C LEU A 80 -5.57 5.37 22.77
N PRO A 81 -6.62 6.23 22.70
CA PRO A 81 -7.98 5.76 22.56
C PRO A 81 -8.23 4.99 21.26
N LEU A 82 -7.54 5.36 20.17
CA LEU A 82 -7.66 4.72 18.86
C LEU A 82 -7.29 3.22 18.91
N ILE A 83 -6.38 2.81 19.80
CA ILE A 83 -5.97 1.40 19.95
C ILE A 83 -7.19 0.49 20.16
N ASN A 84 -8.09 0.86 21.06
CA ASN A 84 -9.30 0.07 21.35
C ASN A 84 -10.26 0.00 20.14
N VAL A 85 -10.38 1.11 19.41
CA VAL A 85 -11.22 1.19 18.21
C VAL A 85 -10.64 0.29 17.11
N LEU A 86 -9.35 0.41 16.82
CA LEU A 86 -8.68 -0.40 15.81
C LEU A 86 -8.70 -1.89 16.16
N SER A 87 -8.41 -2.24 17.41
CA SER A 87 -8.51 -3.63 17.89
C SER A 87 -9.90 -4.22 17.65
N SER A 88 -10.96 -3.45 17.89
CA SER A 88 -12.34 -3.88 17.63
C SER A 88 -12.60 -4.06 16.12
N ILE A 89 -12.14 -3.13 15.28
CA ILE A 89 -12.29 -3.21 13.83
C ILE A 89 -11.53 -4.41 13.28
N GLU A 90 -10.28 -4.60 13.67
CA GLU A 90 -9.42 -5.73 13.26
C GLU A 90 -10.02 -7.08 13.67
N LYS A 91 -10.52 -7.17 14.91
CA LYS A 91 -11.17 -8.38 15.42
C LYS A 91 -12.45 -8.72 14.66
N ASN A 92 -13.23 -7.71 14.30
CA ASN A 92 -14.46 -7.91 13.52
C ASN A 92 -14.14 -8.28 12.07
N GLY A 93 -13.14 -7.65 11.45
CA GLY A 93 -12.82 -7.82 10.04
C GLY A 93 -13.97 -7.45 9.10
N ILE A 94 -13.85 -7.78 7.83
CA ILE A 94 -14.86 -7.56 6.80
C ILE A 94 -15.21 -8.85 6.08
N LYS A 95 -16.49 -9.10 5.87
CA LYS A 95 -16.97 -10.29 5.15
C LYS A 95 -16.72 -10.17 3.66
N VAL A 96 -16.29 -11.28 3.04
CA VAL A 96 -16.09 -11.36 1.59
C VAL A 96 -16.80 -12.59 1.02
N ASP A 97 -17.28 -12.45 -0.22
CA ASP A 97 -17.82 -13.57 -0.99
C ASP A 97 -16.66 -14.36 -1.62
N THR A 98 -16.31 -15.45 -0.98
CA THR A 98 -15.21 -16.33 -1.43
C THR A 98 -15.51 -17.03 -2.74
N LYS A 99 -16.80 -17.33 -3.03
CA LYS A 99 -17.18 -17.95 -4.30
C LYS A 99 -16.99 -16.97 -5.44
N TYR A 100 -17.44 -15.74 -5.24
CA TYR A 100 -17.24 -14.67 -6.23
C TYR A 100 -15.75 -14.37 -6.45
N LEU A 101 -14.94 -14.31 -5.39
CA LEU A 101 -13.49 -14.14 -5.52
C LEU A 101 -12.83 -15.27 -6.32
N ASN A 102 -13.28 -16.52 -6.14
CA ASN A 102 -12.78 -17.65 -6.91
C ASN A 102 -13.10 -17.51 -8.39
N GLN A 103 -14.35 -17.20 -8.71
CA GLN A 103 -14.79 -16.97 -10.10
C GLN A 103 -13.99 -15.85 -10.76
N LEU A 104 -13.78 -14.77 -10.04
CA LEU A 104 -13.00 -13.63 -10.53
C LEU A 104 -11.51 -13.97 -10.71
N SER A 105 -10.94 -14.80 -9.84
CA SER A 105 -9.58 -15.31 -9.98
C SER A 105 -9.41 -16.15 -11.25
N GLU A 106 -10.38 -17.02 -11.55
CA GLU A 106 -10.40 -17.83 -12.78
C GLU A 106 -10.55 -16.96 -14.03
N GLU A 107 -11.41 -15.93 -13.99
CA GLU A 107 -11.56 -14.94 -15.06
C GLU A 107 -10.23 -14.23 -15.35
N PHE A 108 -9.59 -13.68 -14.32
CA PHE A 108 -8.30 -12.99 -14.45
C PHE A 108 -7.19 -13.93 -14.95
N GLN A 109 -7.19 -15.19 -14.52
CA GLN A 109 -6.25 -16.19 -15.02
C GLN A 109 -6.43 -16.44 -16.51
N LYS A 110 -7.67 -16.62 -16.97
CA LYS A 110 -7.98 -16.83 -18.38
C LYS A 110 -7.58 -15.65 -19.25
N ASP A 111 -7.91 -14.44 -18.79
CA ASP A 111 -7.59 -13.22 -19.53
C ASP A 111 -6.07 -12.95 -19.56
N SER A 112 -5.37 -13.19 -18.47
CA SER A 112 -3.90 -13.06 -18.45
C SER A 112 -3.21 -14.05 -19.40
N LEU A 113 -3.69 -15.28 -19.49
CA LEU A 113 -3.17 -16.27 -20.45
C LEU A 113 -3.43 -15.87 -21.92
N LEU A 114 -4.54 -15.20 -22.22
CA LEU A 114 -4.79 -14.66 -23.55
C LEU A 114 -3.82 -13.52 -23.89
N LEU A 115 -3.56 -12.64 -22.92
CA LEU A 115 -2.56 -11.56 -23.09
C LEU A 115 -1.14 -12.14 -23.26
N GLU A 116 -0.75 -13.14 -22.49
CA GLU A 116 0.53 -13.83 -22.64
C GLU A 116 0.75 -14.35 -24.07
N LYS A 117 -0.24 -15.04 -24.63
CA LYS A 117 -0.18 -15.55 -26.01
C LYS A 117 0.03 -14.40 -27.02
N ARG A 118 -0.65 -13.28 -26.84
CA ARG A 118 -0.48 -12.10 -27.70
C ARG A 118 0.91 -11.50 -27.54
N ILE A 119 1.40 -11.33 -26.31
CA ILE A 119 2.73 -10.81 -26.01
C ILE A 119 3.81 -11.70 -26.63
N TYR A 120 3.71 -13.03 -26.51
CA TYR A 120 4.65 -13.97 -27.10
C TYR A 120 4.63 -13.94 -28.63
N LYS A 121 3.46 -13.71 -29.22
CA LYS A 121 3.36 -13.54 -30.68
C LYS A 121 4.12 -12.28 -31.15
N PHE A 122 4.00 -11.16 -30.41
CA PHE A 122 4.78 -9.95 -30.71
C PHE A 122 6.28 -10.14 -30.49
N ALA A 123 6.66 -10.84 -29.43
CA ALA A 123 8.06 -11.09 -29.09
C ALA A 123 8.73 -12.16 -29.99
N GLY A 124 7.95 -12.95 -30.72
CA GLY A 124 8.46 -14.09 -31.52
C GLY A 124 8.97 -15.26 -30.70
N LYS A 125 8.92 -15.20 -29.37
CA LYS A 125 9.37 -16.26 -28.44
C LYS A 125 8.71 -16.17 -27.09
N ASN A 126 8.74 -17.28 -26.35
CA ASN A 126 8.29 -17.33 -24.97
C ASN A 126 9.38 -16.81 -24.02
N PHE A 127 9.00 -16.06 -23.00
CA PHE A 127 9.87 -15.54 -21.97
C PHE A 127 9.07 -15.27 -20.69
N ASN A 128 9.76 -15.01 -19.56
CA ASN A 128 9.08 -14.62 -18.33
C ASN A 128 8.73 -13.12 -18.36
N ILE A 129 7.45 -12.79 -18.65
CA ILE A 129 6.92 -11.41 -18.72
C ILE A 129 7.07 -10.71 -17.35
N GLY A 130 7.00 -11.46 -16.25
CA GLY A 130 7.20 -10.95 -14.89
C GLY A 130 8.67 -10.64 -14.56
N SER A 131 9.62 -11.02 -15.41
CA SER A 131 11.04 -10.71 -15.21
C SER A 131 11.43 -9.38 -15.87
N PRO A 132 11.74 -8.31 -15.09
CA PRO A 132 12.12 -7.03 -15.68
C PRO A 132 13.35 -7.13 -16.61
N LYS A 133 14.29 -8.03 -16.30
CA LYS A 133 15.49 -8.26 -17.11
C LYS A 133 15.13 -8.83 -18.47
N GLN A 134 14.38 -9.95 -18.50
CA GLN A 134 14.00 -10.59 -19.76
C GLN A 134 13.10 -9.66 -20.60
N LEU A 135 12.15 -9.02 -19.96
CA LEU A 135 11.27 -8.07 -20.62
C LEU A 135 12.03 -6.89 -21.23
N GLY A 136 13.02 -6.35 -20.50
CA GLY A 136 13.88 -5.28 -21.02
C GLY A 136 14.70 -5.71 -22.24
N GLU A 137 15.24 -6.95 -22.23
CA GLU A 137 15.95 -7.53 -23.38
C GLU A 137 15.01 -7.68 -24.60
N ILE A 138 13.79 -8.19 -24.39
CA ILE A 138 12.79 -8.31 -25.47
C ILE A 138 12.46 -6.94 -26.08
N LEU A 139 12.10 -5.97 -25.26
CA LEU A 139 11.64 -4.67 -25.75
C LEU A 139 12.76 -3.88 -26.46
N PHE A 140 13.93 -3.78 -25.82
CA PHE A 140 14.94 -2.81 -26.22
C PHE A 140 16.10 -3.43 -27.04
N VAL A 141 16.28 -4.76 -27.00
CA VAL A 141 17.29 -5.46 -27.82
C VAL A 141 16.61 -6.18 -28.98
N ASP A 142 15.74 -7.14 -28.70
CA ASP A 142 15.17 -8.00 -29.76
C ASP A 142 14.23 -7.22 -30.69
N LEU A 143 13.32 -6.43 -30.13
CA LEU A 143 12.37 -5.60 -30.89
C LEU A 143 12.92 -4.21 -31.23
N SER A 144 14.13 -3.88 -30.76
CA SER A 144 14.82 -2.61 -31.03
C SER A 144 13.97 -1.36 -30.78
N ILE A 145 13.06 -1.40 -29.79
CA ILE A 145 12.21 -0.27 -29.40
C ILE A 145 13.10 0.84 -28.83
N LYS A 146 12.95 2.07 -29.36
CA LYS A 146 13.72 3.23 -28.90
C LYS A 146 13.24 3.72 -27.52
N GLY A 147 14.14 4.36 -26.76
CA GLY A 147 13.78 5.01 -25.49
C GLY A 147 14.05 4.19 -24.22
N GLY A 148 14.71 3.05 -24.33
CA GLY A 148 15.12 2.23 -23.17
C GLY A 148 16.10 2.95 -22.26
N LYS A 149 15.68 3.23 -21.01
CA LYS A 149 16.55 3.78 -19.96
C LYS A 149 17.17 2.66 -19.15
N LYS A 150 18.47 2.72 -18.88
CA LYS A 150 19.15 1.76 -18.00
C LYS A 150 19.03 2.19 -16.55
N THR A 151 18.78 1.23 -15.67
CA THR A 151 18.84 1.39 -14.23
C THR A 151 20.28 1.49 -13.74
N LYS A 152 20.48 1.83 -12.46
CA LYS A 152 21.83 1.85 -11.84
C LYS A 152 22.54 0.50 -11.91
N SER A 153 21.79 -0.60 -12.01
CA SER A 153 22.34 -1.97 -12.17
C SER A 153 22.65 -2.35 -13.63
N GLY A 154 22.48 -1.43 -14.59
CA GLY A 154 22.77 -1.66 -16.01
C GLY A 154 21.65 -2.38 -16.79
N THR A 155 20.58 -2.82 -16.16
CA THR A 155 19.41 -3.42 -16.81
C THR A 155 18.46 -2.34 -17.33
N PHE A 156 17.67 -2.64 -18.35
CA PHE A 156 16.65 -1.72 -18.83
C PHE A 156 15.51 -1.56 -17.81
N SER A 157 15.06 -0.31 -17.60
CA SER A 157 13.83 -0.09 -16.84
C SER A 157 12.63 -0.54 -17.65
N THR A 158 11.73 -1.26 -16.97
CA THR A 158 10.42 -1.68 -17.49
C THR A 158 9.32 -1.32 -16.49
N ASP A 159 9.49 -0.21 -15.76
CA ASP A 159 8.50 0.31 -14.85
C ASP A 159 7.23 0.79 -15.57
N SER A 160 6.17 1.05 -14.81
CA SER A 160 4.90 1.47 -15.39
C SER A 160 5.01 2.77 -16.18
N SER A 161 5.86 3.70 -15.78
CA SER A 161 6.04 4.99 -16.48
C SER A 161 6.70 4.79 -17.84
N THR A 162 7.72 3.92 -17.90
CA THR A 162 8.38 3.56 -19.16
C THR A 162 7.42 2.86 -20.11
N LEU A 163 6.66 1.87 -19.61
CA LEU A 163 5.70 1.13 -20.44
C LEU A 163 4.52 2.02 -20.89
N SER A 164 4.02 2.93 -20.04
CA SER A 164 2.98 3.89 -20.43
C SER A 164 3.48 4.81 -21.55
N SER A 165 4.70 5.34 -21.42
CA SER A 165 5.28 6.18 -22.47
C SER A 165 5.44 5.43 -23.80
N LEU A 166 5.78 4.13 -23.77
CA LEU A 166 5.83 3.32 -24.99
C LEU A 166 4.44 3.04 -25.57
N SER A 167 3.45 2.80 -24.71
CA SER A 167 2.05 2.65 -25.12
C SER A 167 1.53 3.92 -25.82
N ASP A 168 1.81 5.10 -25.27
CA ASP A 168 1.43 6.40 -25.83
C ASP A 168 2.11 6.67 -27.19
N GLN A 169 3.30 6.09 -27.42
CA GLN A 169 3.99 6.12 -28.70
C GLN A 169 3.45 5.09 -29.72
N GLY A 170 2.42 4.30 -29.35
CA GLY A 170 1.75 3.35 -30.25
C GLY A 170 2.36 1.94 -30.24
N TYR A 171 3.27 1.60 -29.31
CA TYR A 171 3.76 0.22 -29.19
C TYR A 171 2.74 -0.67 -28.50
N GLU A 172 1.95 -1.41 -29.26
CA GLU A 172 0.88 -2.30 -28.75
C GLU A 172 1.38 -3.30 -27.70
N ILE A 173 2.58 -3.84 -27.86
CA ILE A 173 3.16 -4.76 -26.89
C ILE A 173 3.27 -4.15 -25.49
N ALA A 174 3.54 -2.83 -25.38
CA ALA A 174 3.64 -2.15 -24.10
C ALA A 174 2.28 -2.08 -23.39
N SER A 175 1.21 -1.79 -24.12
CA SER A 175 -0.17 -1.82 -23.61
C SER A 175 -0.54 -3.21 -23.10
N LEU A 176 -0.28 -4.25 -23.90
CA LEU A 176 -0.55 -5.64 -23.51
C LEU A 176 0.20 -6.06 -22.24
N ILE A 177 1.44 -5.60 -22.05
CA ILE A 177 2.22 -5.88 -20.85
C ILE A 177 1.64 -5.14 -19.64
N LEU A 178 1.18 -3.90 -19.78
CA LEU A 178 0.52 -3.17 -18.71
C LEU A 178 -0.76 -3.88 -18.27
N ASP A 179 -1.61 -4.28 -19.21
CA ASP A 179 -2.85 -5.02 -18.95
C ASP A 179 -2.56 -6.37 -18.27
N TRP A 180 -1.55 -7.09 -18.74
CA TRP A 180 -1.14 -8.35 -18.14
C TRP A 180 -0.65 -8.17 -16.69
N ARG A 181 0.15 -7.14 -16.44
CA ARG A 181 0.63 -6.81 -15.09
C ARG A 181 -0.51 -6.42 -14.17
N GLU A 182 -1.48 -5.65 -14.65
CA GLU A 182 -2.67 -5.31 -13.88
C GLU A 182 -3.41 -6.57 -13.45
N LEU A 183 -3.80 -7.45 -14.41
CA LEU A 183 -4.53 -8.67 -14.11
C LEU A 183 -3.77 -9.60 -13.17
N THR A 184 -2.48 -9.81 -13.41
CA THR A 184 -1.64 -10.68 -12.58
C THR A 184 -1.54 -10.13 -11.15
N LYS A 185 -1.36 -8.82 -10.99
CA LYS A 185 -1.34 -8.16 -9.69
C LYS A 185 -2.69 -8.25 -8.99
N LEU A 186 -3.79 -7.98 -9.70
CA LEU A 186 -5.14 -8.07 -9.14
C LEU A 186 -5.46 -9.48 -8.68
N LYS A 187 -5.07 -10.48 -9.46
CA LYS A 187 -5.23 -11.89 -9.10
C LYS A 187 -4.44 -12.24 -7.84
N SER A 188 -3.14 -12.05 -7.86
CA SER A 188 -2.27 -12.50 -6.76
C SER A 188 -2.49 -11.72 -5.46
N THR A 189 -2.63 -10.39 -5.55
CA THR A 189 -2.68 -9.50 -4.38
C THR A 189 -4.07 -9.44 -3.76
N TYR A 190 -5.13 -9.58 -4.58
CA TYR A 190 -6.50 -9.44 -4.07
C TYR A 190 -7.30 -10.72 -4.17
N THR A 191 -7.58 -11.27 -5.36
CA THR A 191 -8.52 -12.41 -5.42
C THR A 191 -7.99 -13.63 -4.68
N ASP A 192 -6.74 -14.03 -4.91
CA ASP A 192 -6.16 -15.22 -4.28
C ASP A 192 -5.83 -14.97 -2.80
N ALA A 193 -5.21 -13.84 -2.48
CA ALA A 193 -4.80 -13.54 -1.11
C ALA A 193 -6.01 -13.35 -0.17
N LEU A 194 -7.03 -12.57 -0.59
CA LEU A 194 -8.24 -12.37 0.19
C LEU A 194 -9.03 -13.67 0.39
N GLN A 195 -9.12 -14.49 -0.66
CA GLN A 195 -9.77 -15.80 -0.57
C GLN A 195 -9.07 -16.72 0.42
N ASN A 196 -7.73 -16.81 0.35
CA ASN A 196 -6.95 -17.65 1.25
C ASN A 196 -7.10 -17.25 2.73
N GLN A 197 -7.18 -15.95 3.00
CA GLN A 197 -7.41 -15.46 4.36
C GLN A 197 -8.84 -15.70 4.82
N ALA A 198 -9.82 -15.38 3.97
CA ALA A 198 -11.23 -15.51 4.30
C ALA A 198 -11.67 -16.96 4.53
N THR A 199 -11.11 -17.91 3.79
CA THR A 199 -11.40 -19.35 3.95
C THR A 199 -11.03 -19.85 5.35
N LYS A 200 -9.97 -19.29 5.94
CA LYS A 200 -9.51 -19.64 7.29
C LYS A 200 -10.32 -18.98 8.41
N ASN A 201 -11.03 -17.89 8.10
CA ASN A 201 -11.64 -16.96 9.06
C ASN A 201 -13.14 -16.75 8.81
N ASN A 202 -13.90 -17.79 8.60
CA ASN A 202 -15.37 -17.74 8.41
C ASN A 202 -15.80 -16.70 7.32
N SER A 203 -15.12 -16.69 6.20
CA SER A 203 -15.32 -15.75 5.10
C SER A 203 -15.07 -14.28 5.48
N ARG A 204 -14.24 -14.02 6.49
CA ARG A 204 -13.85 -12.66 6.89
C ARG A 204 -12.36 -12.44 6.66
N VAL A 205 -12.04 -11.21 6.28
CA VAL A 205 -10.67 -10.72 6.13
C VAL A 205 -10.38 -9.76 7.26
N HIS A 206 -9.26 -9.96 7.91
CA HIS A 206 -8.78 -9.16 9.03
C HIS A 206 -7.47 -8.50 8.60
N THR A 207 -7.45 -7.19 8.50
CA THR A 207 -6.24 -6.41 8.28
C THR A 207 -5.67 -5.93 9.59
N SER A 208 -4.40 -5.57 9.63
CA SER A 208 -3.77 -4.86 10.74
C SER A 208 -3.58 -3.39 10.39
N TYR A 209 -4.03 -2.49 11.26
CA TYR A 209 -3.86 -1.06 11.08
C TYR A 209 -2.65 -0.54 11.86
N GLY A 210 -1.78 0.21 11.18
CA GLY A 210 -0.65 0.87 11.81
C GLY A 210 -0.91 2.36 12.04
N VAL A 211 -0.71 2.80 13.28
CA VAL A 211 -0.74 4.20 13.69
C VAL A 211 0.66 4.78 13.54
N ALA A 212 0.76 6.04 13.12
CA ALA A 212 2.02 6.79 12.97
C ALA A 212 3.05 6.18 11.99
N ASN A 213 2.63 5.29 11.09
CA ASN A 213 3.49 4.69 10.06
C ASN A 213 3.64 5.57 8.82
N THR A 214 2.80 6.59 8.65
CA THR A 214 2.81 7.50 7.51
C THR A 214 3.22 8.91 7.93
N LEU A 215 3.85 9.64 7.03
CA LEU A 215 4.24 11.05 7.28
C LEU A 215 3.02 11.99 7.40
N THR A 216 1.89 11.59 6.86
CA THR A 216 0.66 12.39 6.82
C THR A 216 -0.25 12.17 8.03
N GLY A 217 0.09 11.23 8.93
CA GLY A 217 -0.77 10.82 10.05
C GLY A 217 -1.95 9.91 9.65
N ARG A 218 -2.04 9.48 8.38
CA ARG A 218 -3.01 8.47 7.95
C ARG A 218 -2.68 7.11 8.53
N LEU A 219 -3.68 6.28 8.76
CA LEU A 219 -3.47 4.87 9.09
C LEU A 219 -2.88 4.13 7.88
N SER A 220 -2.01 3.17 8.13
CA SER A 220 -1.64 2.15 7.15
C SER A 220 -2.45 0.88 7.37
N SER A 221 -2.66 0.09 6.31
CA SER A 221 -3.35 -1.21 6.37
C SER A 221 -2.42 -2.28 5.81
N ASN A 222 -2.19 -3.35 6.58
CA ASN A 222 -1.26 -4.42 6.24
C ASN A 222 -1.90 -5.79 6.45
N ASP A 223 -1.44 -6.78 5.74
CA ASP A 223 -1.76 -8.20 5.88
C ASP A 223 -3.27 -8.56 5.94
N PRO A 224 -4.09 -8.15 4.92
CA PRO A 224 -3.74 -7.55 3.64
C PRO A 224 -3.90 -6.03 3.64
N ASN A 225 -3.28 -5.33 2.67
CA ASN A 225 -3.54 -3.91 2.49
C ASN A 225 -4.89 -3.70 1.79
N LEU A 226 -5.91 -3.31 2.57
CA LEU A 226 -7.27 -3.04 2.07
C LEU A 226 -7.46 -1.60 1.55
N GLN A 227 -6.52 -0.69 1.83
CA GLN A 227 -6.60 0.72 1.39
C GLN A 227 -6.26 0.89 -0.09
N ASN A 228 -5.54 -0.07 -0.68
CA ASN A 228 -5.07 0.01 -2.06
C ASN A 228 -5.93 -0.79 -3.06
N ILE A 229 -7.14 -1.20 -2.68
CA ILE A 229 -8.06 -1.89 -3.60
C ILE A 229 -8.47 -0.91 -4.71
N PRO A 230 -8.17 -1.21 -5.99
CA PRO A 230 -8.42 -0.30 -7.09
C PRO A 230 -9.90 0.06 -7.24
N ILE A 231 -10.18 1.29 -7.63
CA ILE A 231 -11.55 1.77 -7.91
C ILE A 231 -11.69 2.34 -9.32
N ARG A 232 -10.61 2.80 -9.92
CA ARG A 232 -10.65 3.49 -11.22
C ARG A 232 -10.88 2.53 -12.37
N THR A 233 -10.25 1.35 -12.35
CA THR A 233 -10.39 0.36 -13.41
C THR A 233 -11.64 -0.50 -13.22
N SER A 234 -12.19 -1.02 -14.33
CA SER A 234 -13.34 -1.95 -14.31
C SER A 234 -13.04 -3.20 -13.50
N ASN A 235 -11.84 -3.76 -13.65
CA ASN A 235 -11.40 -4.95 -12.92
C ASN A 235 -11.24 -4.68 -11.42
N GLY A 236 -10.71 -3.52 -11.04
CA GLY A 236 -10.65 -3.10 -9.64
C GLY A 236 -12.04 -2.98 -9.00
N ARG A 237 -13.01 -2.42 -9.72
CA ARG A 237 -14.39 -2.34 -9.26
C ARG A 237 -15.05 -3.72 -9.08
N LYS A 238 -14.68 -4.74 -9.89
CA LYS A 238 -15.14 -6.12 -9.69
C LYS A 238 -14.67 -6.65 -8.33
N ILE A 239 -13.40 -6.44 -7.94
CA ILE A 239 -12.87 -6.87 -6.64
C ILE A 239 -13.68 -6.26 -5.48
N ARG A 240 -14.05 -4.99 -5.56
CA ARG A 240 -14.85 -4.32 -4.52
C ARG A 240 -16.22 -4.96 -4.29
N LYS A 241 -16.83 -5.54 -5.32
CA LYS A 241 -18.11 -6.26 -5.20
C LYS A 241 -18.02 -7.54 -4.35
N ALA A 242 -16.81 -8.05 -4.13
CA ALA A 242 -16.61 -9.20 -3.25
C ALA A 242 -16.81 -8.85 -1.77
N PHE A 243 -16.73 -7.59 -1.38
CA PHE A 243 -16.95 -7.15 0.00
C PHE A 243 -18.44 -7.03 0.27
N ILE A 244 -18.94 -7.86 1.17
CA ILE A 244 -20.37 -8.02 1.46
C ILE A 244 -20.64 -7.84 2.95
N CYS A 245 -21.92 -7.68 3.29
CA CYS A 245 -22.38 -7.68 4.68
C CYS A 245 -23.04 -9.01 5.06
N GLU A 246 -23.30 -9.19 6.35
CA GLU A 246 -24.13 -10.28 6.85
C GLU A 246 -25.58 -10.14 6.40
N GLN A 247 -26.33 -11.24 6.45
CA GLN A 247 -27.75 -11.24 6.19
C GLN A 247 -28.45 -10.21 7.11
N ASN A 248 -29.38 -9.44 6.57
CA ASN A 248 -30.11 -8.38 7.28
C ASN A 248 -29.23 -7.21 7.77
N LYS A 249 -28.04 -7.03 7.20
CA LYS A 249 -27.17 -5.85 7.40
C LYS A 249 -26.91 -5.15 6.08
N ILE A 250 -26.47 -3.92 6.15
CA ILE A 250 -26.06 -3.12 4.98
C ILE A 250 -24.63 -2.63 5.16
N LEU A 251 -23.91 -2.47 4.08
CA LEU A 251 -22.65 -1.73 4.05
C LEU A 251 -22.99 -0.25 3.92
N MET A 252 -22.42 0.55 4.82
CA MET A 252 -22.54 2.01 4.78
C MET A 252 -21.16 2.60 4.58
N SER A 253 -21.05 3.62 3.74
CA SER A 253 -19.83 4.38 3.52
C SER A 253 -20.08 5.84 3.86
N PHE A 254 -19.23 6.38 4.73
CA PHE A 254 -19.22 7.80 5.09
C PHE A 254 -17.84 8.36 4.77
N ASP A 255 -17.80 9.42 4.00
CA ASP A 255 -16.57 10.09 3.63
C ASP A 255 -16.71 11.60 3.75
N TYR A 256 -15.70 12.25 4.29
CA TYR A 256 -15.65 13.70 4.34
C TYR A 256 -15.31 14.25 2.94
N SER A 257 -16.24 14.97 2.34
CA SER A 257 -16.03 15.58 1.03
C SER A 257 -14.88 16.59 1.06
N GLN A 258 -13.80 16.24 0.37
CA GLN A 258 -12.63 17.10 0.14
C GLN A 258 -12.04 17.71 1.42
N ILE A 259 -12.02 16.98 2.55
CA ILE A 259 -11.62 17.51 3.86
C ILE A 259 -10.24 18.15 3.86
N GLU A 260 -9.29 17.54 3.15
CA GLU A 260 -7.91 18.04 3.08
C GLU A 260 -7.85 19.39 2.37
N LEU A 261 -8.62 19.57 1.28
CA LEU A 261 -8.69 20.85 0.58
C LEU A 261 -9.42 21.93 1.39
N ARG A 262 -10.45 21.55 2.17
CA ARG A 262 -11.13 22.46 3.09
C ARG A 262 -10.17 22.95 4.19
N LEU A 263 -9.39 22.03 4.77
CA LEU A 263 -8.35 22.39 5.74
C LEU A 263 -7.25 23.27 5.13
N ALA A 264 -6.83 22.97 3.89
CA ALA A 264 -5.86 23.79 3.18
C ALA A 264 -6.40 25.22 2.92
N ALA A 265 -7.66 25.35 2.53
CA ALA A 265 -8.30 26.65 2.33
C ALA A 265 -8.35 27.47 3.64
N GLU A 266 -8.72 26.84 4.75
CA GLU A 266 -8.79 27.48 6.06
C GLU A 266 -7.40 27.88 6.58
N ILE A 267 -6.39 27.00 6.48
CA ILE A 267 -5.04 27.28 6.95
C ILE A 267 -4.32 28.34 6.11
N SER A 268 -4.57 28.36 4.77
CA SER A 268 -3.98 29.34 3.86
C SER A 268 -4.67 30.68 3.89
N GLU A 269 -5.88 30.77 4.47
CA GLU A 269 -6.76 31.94 4.45
C GLU A 269 -7.05 32.47 3.03
N ASP A 270 -6.95 31.58 2.01
CA ASP A 270 -7.24 31.92 0.62
C ASP A 270 -8.74 32.16 0.44
N THR A 271 -9.07 33.44 0.21
CA THR A 271 -10.47 33.89 0.11
C THR A 271 -11.20 33.28 -1.08
N ASN A 272 -10.51 33.03 -2.21
CA ASN A 272 -11.12 32.42 -3.38
C ASN A 272 -11.46 30.95 -3.11
N PHE A 273 -10.54 30.25 -2.46
CA PHE A 273 -10.71 28.86 -2.09
C PHE A 273 -11.82 28.67 -1.06
N ILE A 274 -11.85 29.54 -0.03
CA ILE A 274 -12.92 29.57 0.98
C ILE A 274 -14.27 29.86 0.35
N ASN A 275 -14.35 30.86 -0.55
CA ASN A 275 -15.60 31.24 -1.21
C ASN A 275 -16.11 30.11 -2.12
N ALA A 276 -15.25 29.41 -2.87
CA ALA A 276 -15.64 28.28 -3.68
C ALA A 276 -16.31 27.18 -2.84
N PHE A 277 -15.78 26.88 -1.64
CA PHE A 277 -16.42 25.93 -0.72
C PHE A 277 -17.74 26.44 -0.15
N LYS A 278 -17.84 27.73 0.19
CA LYS A 278 -19.10 28.33 0.69
C LYS A 278 -20.20 28.32 -0.36
N ASN A 279 -19.83 28.47 -1.62
CA ASN A 279 -20.76 28.43 -2.76
C ASN A 279 -21.06 27.02 -3.26
N ASN A 280 -20.49 25.97 -2.65
CA ASN A 280 -20.56 24.59 -3.12
C ASN A 280 -20.06 24.40 -4.56
N GLU A 281 -19.06 25.17 -4.97
CA GLU A 281 -18.42 25.03 -6.27
C GLU A 281 -17.46 23.83 -6.26
N ASP A 282 -17.32 23.13 -7.38
CA ASP A 282 -16.29 22.11 -7.52
C ASP A 282 -14.90 22.77 -7.65
N ILE A 283 -14.06 22.52 -6.64
CA ILE A 283 -12.73 23.11 -6.54
C ILE A 283 -11.84 22.75 -7.73
N HIS A 284 -11.97 21.53 -8.25
CA HIS A 284 -11.17 21.10 -9.40
C HIS A 284 -11.55 21.88 -10.64
N SER A 285 -12.84 22.04 -10.89
CA SER A 285 -13.36 22.86 -12.00
C SER A 285 -13.04 24.33 -11.82
N ALA A 286 -13.14 24.87 -10.61
CA ALA A 286 -12.78 26.26 -10.31
C ALA A 286 -11.28 26.52 -10.56
N THR A 287 -10.42 25.61 -10.09
CA THR A 287 -8.97 25.70 -10.30
C THR A 287 -8.60 25.55 -11.78
N ALA A 288 -9.18 24.59 -12.48
CA ALA A 288 -8.97 24.40 -13.91
C ALA A 288 -9.43 25.63 -14.72
N SER A 289 -10.59 26.21 -14.36
CA SER A 289 -11.08 27.45 -14.97
C SER A 289 -10.09 28.59 -14.84
N GLN A 290 -9.48 28.75 -13.67
CA GLN A 290 -8.47 29.80 -13.43
C GLN A 290 -7.17 29.53 -14.19
N ILE A 291 -6.66 28.29 -14.16
CA ILE A 291 -5.39 27.93 -14.81
C ILE A 291 -5.49 28.03 -16.34
N PHE A 292 -6.56 27.50 -16.90
CA PHE A 292 -6.75 27.44 -18.35
C PHE A 292 -7.52 28.64 -18.93
N ASN A 293 -8.00 29.54 -18.07
CA ASN A 293 -8.83 30.69 -18.47
C ASN A 293 -10.08 30.28 -19.29
N ILE A 294 -10.70 29.18 -18.89
CA ILE A 294 -11.88 28.56 -19.51
C ILE A 294 -13.03 28.65 -18.53
N LYS A 295 -14.23 29.04 -19.00
CA LYS A 295 -15.42 29.03 -18.12
C LYS A 295 -15.74 27.60 -17.62
N THR A 296 -16.10 27.49 -16.36
CA THR A 296 -16.42 26.19 -15.69
C THR A 296 -17.48 25.37 -16.43
N GLU A 297 -18.44 26.03 -17.08
CA GLU A 297 -19.49 25.40 -17.91
C GLU A 297 -18.96 24.66 -19.17
N LYS A 298 -17.70 24.85 -19.53
CA LYS A 298 -17.03 24.22 -20.67
C LYS A 298 -16.00 23.18 -20.28
N LEU A 299 -15.89 22.86 -19.00
CA LEU A 299 -15.00 21.83 -18.48
C LEU A 299 -15.79 20.52 -18.38
N ASP A 300 -15.39 19.53 -19.17
CA ASP A 300 -15.90 18.16 -19.01
C ASP A 300 -15.34 17.56 -17.71
N ALA A 301 -16.17 16.80 -17.00
CA ALA A 301 -15.86 16.18 -15.70
C ALA A 301 -14.87 15.01 -15.82
#